data_76e896cf2a1e1819f3c84f144bb0d3bd
#
_entry.id   76e896cf2a1e1819f3c84f144bb0d3bd
#
_cell.length_a   1.000
_cell.length_b   1.000
_cell.length_c   1.000
_cell.angle_alpha   90.00
_cell.angle_beta   90.00
_cell.angle_gamma   90.00
#
_symmetry.space_group_name_H-M   'P 1'
#
loop_
_entity.id
_entity.type
_entity.pdbx_description
1 polymer ?
#
loop_
_entity_poly.entity_id
_entity_poly.type
_entity_poly.pdbx_seq_one_letter_code
_entity_poly.pdbx_strand_id
1 'polypeptide(L)'
;MKWGVNLVNKVNSFNKSFKVRIYPNEEQKVLIDKTFGCTRFIYNFMLNLKQKLYKNFNITLSYNHMSKILNELKRYKLWLKEVDKWSLQNTLKDLDVAYQKFFNGGGFPKFKSKKRDKNSYRTNDKLQLDKDSRKIRIPKVGWVRFRDKSNFKGLTKINNITISKSSSGKYFASISAEVDIATFEKSNQNCGIDLGLKDFCILNDGTKFENPKFLVANEK
;
A
#
# COMPACT_ATOMS: atom_id res chain seq x y z
N MET A 1 -14.76 43.65 27.98
CA MET A 1 -13.54 43.08 27.36
C MET A 1 -13.79 41.65 27.02
N LYS A 2 -13.95 41.31 25.72
CA LYS A 2 -14.14 39.95 25.25
C LYS A 2 -12.74 39.35 25.00
N TRP A 3 -12.34 38.37 25.80
CA TRP A 3 -11.16 37.57 25.55
C TRP A 3 -11.52 36.55 24.47
N GLY A 4 -11.19 36.84 23.23
CA GLY A 4 -11.24 35.85 22.16
C GLY A 4 -10.06 34.90 22.31
N VAL A 5 -10.29 33.73 22.87
CA VAL A 5 -9.32 32.62 22.83
C VAL A 5 -9.35 32.06 21.43
N ASN A 6 -8.39 32.44 20.59
CA ASN A 6 -8.10 31.76 19.34
C ASN A 6 -7.53 30.39 19.70
N LEU A 7 -8.39 29.38 19.81
CA LEU A 7 -8.01 27.98 19.85
C LEU A 7 -7.50 27.60 18.45
N VAL A 8 -6.20 27.77 18.23
CA VAL A 8 -5.52 27.16 17.11
C VAL A 8 -5.52 25.65 17.38
N ASN A 9 -6.54 24.95 16.87
CA ASN A 9 -6.56 23.51 16.86
C ASN A 9 -5.33 23.02 16.11
N LYS A 10 -4.35 22.47 16.82
CA LYS A 10 -3.14 21.90 16.26
C LYS A 10 -3.56 20.69 15.42
N VAL A 11 -3.64 20.87 14.10
CA VAL A 11 -3.96 19.78 13.18
C VAL A 11 -2.72 18.90 13.08
N ASN A 12 -2.81 17.66 13.57
CA ASN A 12 -1.74 16.69 13.41
C ASN A 12 -1.96 15.90 12.14
N SER A 13 -0.96 15.91 11.26
CA SER A 13 -0.95 15.13 10.03
C SER A 13 -0.37 13.74 10.28
N PHE A 14 -1.06 12.70 9.86
CA PHE A 14 -0.63 11.31 9.96
C PHE A 14 -0.66 10.61 8.62
N ASN A 15 0.21 9.60 8.48
CA ASN A 15 0.13 8.68 7.35
C ASN A 15 -0.90 7.58 7.65
N LYS A 16 -1.94 7.50 6.81
CA LYS A 16 -2.99 6.47 6.88
C LYS A 16 -3.10 5.70 5.59
N SER A 17 -3.39 4.41 5.69
CA SER A 17 -3.63 3.57 4.52
C SER A 17 -5.09 3.15 4.44
N PHE A 18 -5.69 3.34 3.24
CA PHE A 18 -7.05 2.93 2.92
C PHE A 18 -6.99 1.81 1.89
N LYS A 19 -7.57 0.65 2.20
CA LYS A 19 -7.66 -0.47 1.25
C LYS A 19 -9.06 -0.57 0.71
N VAL A 20 -9.22 -0.31 -0.58
CA VAL A 20 -10.50 -0.34 -1.27
C VAL A 20 -10.53 -1.41 -2.35
N ARG A 21 -11.70 -2.03 -2.59
CA ARG A 21 -11.90 -2.91 -3.74
C ARG A 21 -12.12 -2.06 -4.99
N ILE A 22 -11.39 -2.36 -6.06
CA ILE A 22 -11.52 -1.70 -7.36
C ILE A 22 -12.12 -2.63 -8.40
N TYR A 23 -12.80 -2.05 -9.40
CA TYR A 23 -13.52 -2.74 -10.46
C TYR A 23 -13.02 -2.29 -11.84
N PRO A 24 -11.83 -2.75 -12.25
CA PRO A 24 -11.32 -2.45 -13.59
C PRO A 24 -12.16 -3.16 -14.67
N ASN A 25 -12.33 -2.52 -15.84
CA ASN A 25 -12.85 -3.15 -17.03
C ASN A 25 -11.82 -4.13 -17.63
N GLU A 26 -12.17 -4.84 -18.73
CA GLU A 26 -11.29 -5.87 -19.28
C GLU A 26 -9.95 -5.30 -19.78
N GLU A 27 -9.96 -4.17 -20.48
CA GLU A 27 -8.73 -3.51 -20.95
C GLU A 27 -7.83 -3.09 -19.79
N GLN A 28 -8.44 -2.52 -18.74
CA GLN A 28 -7.74 -2.13 -17.52
C GLN A 28 -7.14 -3.33 -16.79
N LYS A 29 -7.87 -4.47 -16.73
CA LYS A 29 -7.36 -5.72 -16.15
C LYS A 29 -6.13 -6.22 -16.90
N VAL A 30 -6.18 -6.22 -18.24
CA VAL A 30 -5.04 -6.61 -19.07
C VAL A 30 -3.81 -5.76 -18.74
N LEU A 31 -3.96 -4.44 -18.65
CA LEU A 31 -2.85 -3.52 -18.38
C LEU A 31 -2.31 -3.67 -16.93
N ILE A 32 -3.20 -3.87 -15.96
CA ILE A 32 -2.81 -4.14 -14.58
C ILE A 32 -2.03 -5.47 -14.49
N ASP A 33 -2.54 -6.53 -15.10
CA ASP A 33 -1.90 -7.85 -15.08
C ASP A 33 -0.56 -7.84 -15.84
N LYS A 34 -0.46 -7.06 -16.95
CA LYS A 34 0.80 -6.79 -17.66
C LYS A 34 1.79 -6.07 -16.74
N THR A 35 1.33 -5.09 -15.96
CA THR A 35 2.17 -4.36 -15.01
C THR A 35 2.72 -5.29 -13.91
N PHE A 36 1.92 -6.23 -13.38
CA PHE A 36 2.42 -7.27 -12.47
C PHE A 36 3.52 -8.13 -13.11
N GLY A 37 3.36 -8.49 -14.40
CA GLY A 37 4.36 -9.23 -15.16
C GLY A 37 5.67 -8.46 -15.31
N CYS A 38 5.58 -7.19 -15.72
CA CYS A 38 6.72 -6.30 -15.92
C CYS A 38 7.50 -6.06 -14.62
N THR A 39 6.82 -5.76 -13.52
CA THR A 39 7.49 -5.52 -12.23
C THR A 39 8.16 -6.79 -11.72
N ARG A 40 7.55 -7.96 -11.85
CA ARG A 40 8.16 -9.23 -11.49
C ARG A 40 9.39 -9.53 -12.35
N PHE A 41 9.30 -9.31 -13.66
CA PHE A 41 10.44 -9.48 -14.56
C PHE A 41 11.61 -8.59 -14.16
N ILE A 42 11.37 -7.29 -13.94
CA ILE A 42 12.42 -6.34 -13.55
C ILE A 42 13.04 -6.72 -12.21
N TYR A 43 12.22 -7.08 -11.21
CA TYR A 43 12.73 -7.53 -9.93
C TYR A 43 13.69 -8.72 -10.08
N ASN A 44 13.24 -9.76 -10.79
CA ASN A 44 14.00 -10.98 -10.98
C ASN A 44 15.26 -10.76 -11.84
N PHE A 45 15.15 -9.97 -12.90
CA PHE A 45 16.28 -9.63 -13.76
C PHE A 45 17.38 -8.91 -12.96
N MET A 46 17.00 -7.89 -12.18
CA MET A 46 17.96 -7.12 -11.40
C MET A 46 18.54 -7.93 -10.24
N LEU A 47 17.75 -8.78 -9.60
CA LEU A 47 18.22 -9.70 -8.56
C LEU A 47 19.29 -10.64 -9.14
N ASN A 48 19.01 -11.29 -10.28
CA ASN A 48 19.96 -12.18 -10.94
C ASN A 48 21.25 -11.43 -11.35
N LEU A 49 21.10 -10.23 -11.90
CA LEU A 49 22.26 -9.42 -12.31
C LEU A 49 23.13 -9.02 -11.12
N LYS A 50 22.53 -8.56 -10.00
CA LYS A 50 23.25 -8.25 -8.76
C LYS A 50 24.04 -9.47 -8.26
N GLN A 51 23.40 -10.64 -8.23
CA GLN A 51 24.04 -11.88 -7.78
C GLN A 51 25.23 -12.27 -8.67
N LYS A 52 25.05 -12.24 -10.00
CA LYS A 52 26.10 -12.60 -10.96
C LYS A 52 27.30 -11.64 -10.90
N LEU A 53 27.05 -10.34 -10.85
CA LEU A 53 28.12 -9.33 -10.79
C LEU A 53 28.89 -9.43 -9.48
N TYR A 54 28.22 -9.64 -8.37
CA TYR A 54 28.88 -9.84 -7.09
C TYR A 54 29.73 -11.11 -7.06
N LYS A 55 29.13 -12.25 -7.51
CA LYS A 55 29.81 -13.55 -7.50
C LYS A 55 31.09 -13.57 -8.40
N ASN A 56 30.99 -12.95 -9.59
CA ASN A 56 32.07 -13.07 -10.57
C ASN A 56 33.11 -11.94 -10.49
N PHE A 57 32.68 -10.75 -10.03
CA PHE A 57 33.51 -9.55 -10.11
C PHE A 57 33.56 -8.75 -8.80
N ASN A 58 32.90 -9.21 -7.76
CA ASN A 58 32.71 -8.47 -6.48
C ASN A 58 32.11 -7.06 -6.66
N ILE A 59 31.29 -6.87 -7.74
CA ILE A 59 30.66 -5.60 -8.07
C ILE A 59 29.26 -5.56 -7.46
N THR A 60 28.94 -4.47 -6.72
CA THR A 60 27.61 -4.20 -6.19
C THR A 60 26.87 -3.18 -7.07
N LEU A 61 25.57 -3.40 -7.30
CA LEU A 61 24.72 -2.46 -8.01
C LEU A 61 23.87 -1.65 -7.01
N SER A 62 24.04 -0.32 -7.03
CA SER A 62 23.15 0.60 -6.35
C SER A 62 21.83 0.79 -7.11
N TYR A 63 20.84 1.44 -6.46
CA TYR A 63 19.60 1.85 -7.12
C TYR A 63 19.86 2.66 -8.40
N ASN A 64 20.81 3.60 -8.37
CA ASN A 64 21.14 4.44 -9.53
C ASN A 64 21.69 3.62 -10.71
N HIS A 65 22.54 2.64 -10.46
CA HIS A 65 23.04 1.72 -11.49
C HIS A 65 21.87 0.91 -12.09
N MET A 66 21.01 0.33 -11.25
CA MET A 66 19.84 -0.42 -11.72
C MET A 66 18.86 0.46 -12.53
N SER A 67 18.71 1.74 -12.16
CA SER A 67 17.87 2.68 -12.90
C SER A 67 18.41 2.98 -14.30
N LYS A 68 19.73 3.15 -14.45
CA LYS A 68 20.38 3.30 -15.76
C LYS A 68 20.17 2.05 -16.62
N ILE A 69 20.40 0.87 -16.05
CA ILE A 69 20.19 -0.42 -16.74
C ILE A 69 18.73 -0.59 -17.15
N LEU A 70 17.75 -0.19 -16.30
CA LEU A 70 16.33 -0.23 -16.66
C LEU A 70 16.03 0.66 -17.87
N ASN A 71 16.66 1.84 -17.99
CA ASN A 71 16.45 2.72 -19.13
C ASN A 71 17.01 2.08 -20.43
N GLU A 72 18.17 1.43 -20.36
CA GLU A 72 18.71 0.68 -21.51
C GLU A 72 17.81 -0.52 -21.86
N LEU A 73 17.36 -1.29 -20.88
CA LEU A 73 16.43 -2.41 -21.12
C LEU A 73 15.16 -1.98 -21.85
N LYS A 74 14.63 -0.79 -21.59
CA LYS A 74 13.46 -0.23 -22.29
C LYS A 74 13.71 0.05 -23.77
N ARG A 75 14.95 0.21 -24.20
CA ARG A 75 15.30 0.37 -25.63
C ARG A 75 15.13 -0.94 -26.37
N TYR A 76 15.47 -2.06 -25.76
CA TYR A 76 15.42 -3.39 -26.37
C TYR A 76 14.11 -4.12 -26.08
N LYS A 77 13.50 -3.87 -24.91
CA LYS A 77 12.25 -4.52 -24.49
C LYS A 77 11.11 -3.50 -24.46
N LEU A 78 10.56 -3.22 -25.64
CA LEU A 78 9.57 -2.16 -25.85
C LEU A 78 8.32 -2.32 -24.99
N TRP A 79 7.91 -3.56 -24.68
CA TRP A 79 6.76 -3.84 -23.81
C TRP A 79 6.91 -3.26 -22.38
N LEU A 80 8.13 -2.93 -21.92
CA LEU A 80 8.34 -2.22 -20.66
C LEU A 80 7.90 -0.75 -20.71
N LYS A 81 7.72 -0.17 -21.89
CA LYS A 81 7.21 1.20 -22.07
C LYS A 81 5.70 1.29 -21.99
N GLU A 82 5.00 0.17 -22.14
CA GLU A 82 3.53 0.12 -22.11
C GLU A 82 2.96 0.32 -20.69
N VAL A 83 3.74 -0.03 -19.68
CA VAL A 83 3.34 0.09 -18.28
C VAL A 83 3.85 1.39 -17.64
N ASP A 84 3.33 1.69 -16.45
CA ASP A 84 3.75 2.86 -15.70
C ASP A 84 5.24 2.80 -15.33
N LYS A 85 5.96 3.90 -15.61
CA LYS A 85 7.39 4.02 -15.31
C LYS A 85 7.70 3.94 -13.81
N TRP A 86 6.82 4.49 -12.97
CA TRP A 86 7.03 4.52 -11.53
C TRP A 86 6.83 3.15 -10.89
N SER A 87 5.96 2.30 -11.46
CA SER A 87 5.82 0.93 -11.00
C SER A 87 7.13 0.14 -11.14
N LEU A 88 7.86 0.38 -12.24
CA LEU A 88 9.17 -0.25 -12.49
C LEU A 88 10.26 0.35 -11.58
N GLN A 89 10.29 1.67 -11.40
CA GLN A 89 11.24 2.34 -10.52
C GLN A 89 11.04 1.94 -9.04
N ASN A 90 9.79 1.86 -8.59
CA ASN A 90 9.49 1.38 -7.24
C ASN A 90 9.92 -0.07 -7.03
N THR A 91 9.87 -0.89 -8.08
CA THR A 91 10.38 -2.28 -8.03
C THR A 91 11.88 -2.33 -7.76
N LEU A 92 12.66 -1.40 -8.34
CA LEU A 92 14.10 -1.29 -8.04
C LEU A 92 14.34 -0.87 -6.58
N LYS A 93 13.57 0.09 -6.08
CA LYS A 93 13.62 0.49 -4.67
C LYS A 93 13.26 -0.65 -3.73
N ASP A 94 12.24 -1.43 -4.07
CA ASP A 94 11.82 -2.58 -3.28
C ASP A 94 12.92 -3.66 -3.22
N LEU A 95 13.67 -3.87 -4.31
CA LEU A 95 14.83 -4.76 -4.33
C LEU A 95 15.98 -4.22 -3.47
N ASP A 96 16.23 -2.92 -3.54
CA ASP A 96 17.27 -2.27 -2.73
C ASP A 96 16.96 -2.40 -1.23
N VAL A 97 15.71 -2.12 -0.84
CA VAL A 97 15.22 -2.33 0.55
C VAL A 97 15.33 -3.79 0.97
N ALA A 98 15.07 -4.75 0.07
CA ALA A 98 15.20 -6.17 0.38
C ALA A 98 16.67 -6.56 0.69
N TYR A 99 17.64 -5.99 -0.01
CA TYR A 99 19.06 -6.16 0.31
C TYR A 99 19.46 -5.48 1.61
N GLN A 100 18.96 -4.26 1.87
CA GLN A 100 19.21 -3.59 3.15
C GLN A 100 18.71 -4.44 4.33
N LYS A 101 17.50 -5.02 4.20
CA LYS A 101 16.98 -5.94 5.20
C LYS A 101 17.85 -7.18 5.39
N PHE A 102 18.38 -7.73 4.31
CA PHE A 102 19.31 -8.86 4.38
C PHE A 102 20.58 -8.51 5.17
N PHE A 103 21.20 -7.37 4.89
CA PHE A 103 22.41 -6.92 5.61
C PHE A 103 22.12 -6.59 7.10
N ASN A 104 20.85 -6.30 7.44
CA ASN A 104 20.41 -6.09 8.81
C ASN A 104 19.87 -7.39 9.49
N GLY A 105 20.33 -8.55 9.03
CA GLY A 105 20.01 -9.85 9.62
C GLY A 105 18.72 -10.50 9.09
N GLY A 106 18.09 -9.94 8.06
CA GLY A 106 16.93 -10.57 7.42
C GLY A 106 17.31 -11.65 6.41
N GLY A 107 16.28 -12.31 5.83
CA GLY A 107 16.50 -13.33 4.81
C GLY A 107 16.96 -12.76 3.47
N PHE A 108 17.73 -13.56 2.71
CA PHE A 108 18.21 -13.19 1.39
C PHE A 108 17.04 -12.97 0.41
N PRO A 109 17.10 -11.94 -0.48
CA PRO A 109 16.05 -11.67 -1.48
C PRO A 109 15.81 -12.88 -2.39
N LYS A 110 14.53 -13.29 -2.53
CA LYS A 110 14.13 -14.44 -3.34
C LYS A 110 13.54 -14.00 -4.67
N PHE A 111 13.70 -14.84 -5.72
CA PHE A 111 13.03 -14.64 -7.00
C PHE A 111 11.51 -14.71 -6.84
N LYS A 112 10.80 -13.76 -7.46
CA LYS A 112 9.34 -13.70 -7.44
C LYS A 112 8.73 -14.66 -8.47
N SER A 113 7.67 -15.37 -8.07
CA SER A 113 6.92 -16.32 -8.89
C SER A 113 5.47 -15.85 -9.08
N LYS A 114 4.90 -16.10 -10.27
CA LYS A 114 3.48 -15.79 -10.55
C LYS A 114 2.50 -16.58 -9.66
N LYS A 115 2.87 -17.82 -9.31
CA LYS A 115 2.01 -18.73 -8.54
C LYS A 115 2.12 -18.52 -7.03
N ARG A 116 3.33 -18.26 -6.52
CA ARG A 116 3.60 -18.20 -5.06
C ARG A 116 3.48 -16.80 -4.48
N ASP A 117 3.84 -15.79 -5.29
CA ASP A 117 3.95 -14.44 -4.77
C ASP A 117 2.72 -13.61 -5.07
N LYS A 118 2.46 -12.65 -4.20
CA LYS A 118 1.35 -11.72 -4.35
C LYS A 118 1.53 -10.86 -5.59
N ASN A 119 0.53 -10.86 -6.47
CA ASN A 119 0.50 -9.95 -7.60
C ASN A 119 0.19 -8.54 -7.11
N SER A 120 1.21 -7.69 -7.07
CA SER A 120 1.09 -6.28 -6.65
C SER A 120 2.16 -5.41 -7.27
N TYR A 121 1.84 -4.14 -7.49
CA TYR A 121 2.79 -3.08 -7.83
C TYR A 121 2.39 -1.77 -7.15
N ARG A 122 3.36 -0.89 -6.92
CA ARG A 122 3.18 0.43 -6.32
C ARG A 122 3.48 1.51 -7.35
N THR A 123 2.66 2.56 -7.34
CA THR A 123 2.85 3.76 -8.15
C THR A 123 2.60 5.02 -7.33
N ASN A 124 3.23 6.13 -7.71
CA ASN A 124 3.16 7.42 -7.01
C ASN A 124 3.07 8.63 -7.95
N ASP A 125 2.75 8.42 -9.23
CA ASP A 125 2.64 9.49 -10.21
C ASP A 125 1.18 9.80 -10.54
N LYS A 126 0.84 11.10 -10.60
CA LYS A 126 -0.45 11.63 -11.06
C LYS A 126 -1.68 10.92 -10.46
N LEU A 127 -1.59 10.62 -9.18
CA LEU A 127 -2.65 9.95 -8.44
C LEU A 127 -3.77 10.95 -8.12
N GLN A 128 -5.01 10.56 -8.43
CA GLN A 128 -6.19 11.36 -8.14
C GLN A 128 -7.31 10.46 -7.61
N LEU A 129 -8.06 10.98 -6.66
CA LEU A 129 -9.21 10.31 -6.07
C LEU A 129 -10.42 11.22 -6.24
N ASP A 130 -11.42 10.75 -6.98
CA ASP A 130 -12.74 11.36 -7.05
C ASP A 130 -13.65 10.61 -6.08
N LYS A 131 -13.98 11.29 -4.98
CA LYS A 131 -14.79 10.72 -3.88
C LYS A 131 -16.27 10.62 -4.30
N ASP A 132 -16.75 11.57 -5.08
CA ASP A 132 -18.16 11.69 -5.45
C ASP A 132 -18.53 10.65 -6.50
N SER A 133 -17.76 10.52 -7.55
CA SER A 133 -17.94 9.48 -8.57
C SER A 133 -17.34 8.13 -8.18
N ARG A 134 -16.69 8.03 -7.00
CA ARG A 134 -16.01 6.84 -6.50
C ARG A 134 -15.05 6.23 -7.51
N LYS A 135 -14.16 7.07 -8.04
CA LYS A 135 -13.14 6.68 -9.01
C LYS A 135 -11.76 7.05 -8.53
N ILE A 136 -10.78 6.22 -8.86
CA ILE A 136 -9.37 6.44 -8.60
C ILE A 136 -8.62 6.45 -9.91
N ARG A 137 -7.77 7.44 -10.14
CA ARG A 137 -6.92 7.52 -11.32
C ARG A 137 -5.62 6.78 -11.06
N ILE A 138 -5.34 5.81 -11.91
CA ILE A 138 -4.12 4.99 -11.87
C ILE A 138 -3.34 5.28 -13.17
N PRO A 139 -2.03 5.60 -13.10
CA PRO A 139 -1.21 5.88 -14.27
C PRO A 139 -1.30 4.77 -15.32
N LYS A 140 -1.43 5.15 -16.58
CA LYS A 140 -1.63 4.27 -17.74
C LYS A 140 -2.99 3.54 -17.77
N VAL A 141 -3.56 3.18 -16.63
CA VAL A 141 -4.85 2.45 -16.52
C VAL A 141 -6.06 3.37 -16.64
N GLY A 142 -5.89 4.65 -16.23
CA GLY A 142 -6.98 5.62 -16.23
C GLY A 142 -7.84 5.57 -14.98
N TRP A 143 -9.11 6.00 -15.10
CA TRP A 143 -10.05 6.05 -14.01
C TRP A 143 -10.70 4.69 -13.77
N VAL A 144 -10.55 4.15 -12.55
CA VAL A 144 -11.11 2.87 -12.13
C VAL A 144 -12.11 3.09 -11.01
N ARG A 145 -13.30 2.49 -11.11
CA ARG A 145 -14.31 2.54 -10.06
C ARG A 145 -13.84 1.76 -8.84
N PHE A 146 -14.17 2.28 -7.65
CA PHE A 146 -13.96 1.56 -6.40
C PHE A 146 -15.24 1.50 -5.58
N ARG A 147 -15.32 0.52 -4.68
CA ARG A 147 -16.36 0.43 -3.66
C ARG A 147 -15.71 0.40 -2.30
N ASP A 148 -16.07 1.36 -1.50
CA ASP A 148 -15.60 1.46 -0.13
C ASP A 148 -16.63 2.16 0.74
N LYS A 149 -16.65 1.79 2.01
CA LYS A 149 -17.38 2.45 3.08
C LYS A 149 -16.51 3.49 3.81
N SER A 150 -15.21 3.52 3.54
CA SER A 150 -14.31 4.48 4.18
C SER A 150 -14.57 5.89 3.64
N ASN A 151 -14.73 6.80 4.57
CA ASN A 151 -15.17 8.16 4.27
C ASN A 151 -14.02 9.07 3.79
N PHE A 152 -12.79 8.56 3.60
CA PHE A 152 -11.58 9.34 3.28
C PHE A 152 -11.52 10.71 4.01
N LYS A 153 -12.12 10.74 5.24
CA LYS A 153 -12.23 11.96 6.04
C LYS A 153 -10.84 12.47 6.39
N GLY A 154 -10.62 13.76 6.20
CA GLY A 154 -9.32 14.39 6.50
C GLY A 154 -8.20 14.09 5.50
N LEU A 155 -8.46 13.38 4.39
CA LEU A 155 -7.43 13.10 3.39
C LEU A 155 -6.99 14.39 2.69
N THR A 156 -5.70 14.73 2.82
CA THR A 156 -5.08 15.93 2.26
C THR A 156 -4.20 15.61 1.06
N LYS A 157 -3.42 14.52 1.12
CA LYS A 157 -2.48 14.17 0.06
C LYS A 157 -2.36 12.67 -0.12
N ILE A 158 -2.31 12.20 -1.36
CA ILE A 158 -2.03 10.80 -1.70
C ILE A 158 -0.53 10.67 -1.97
N ASN A 159 0.15 9.82 -1.20
CA ASN A 159 1.59 9.58 -1.35
C ASN A 159 1.88 8.49 -2.39
N ASN A 160 1.17 7.39 -2.32
CA ASN A 160 1.28 6.30 -3.28
C ASN A 160 0.03 5.40 -3.26
N ILE A 161 -0.09 4.59 -4.30
CA ILE A 161 -1.12 3.56 -4.40
C ILE A 161 -0.46 2.23 -4.73
N THR A 162 -0.83 1.19 -3.99
CA THR A 162 -0.45 -0.20 -4.29
C THR A 162 -1.66 -0.92 -4.86
N ILE A 163 -1.56 -1.33 -6.11
CA ILE A 163 -2.57 -2.18 -6.78
C ILE A 163 -2.22 -3.64 -6.51
N SER A 164 -3.21 -4.44 -6.17
CA SER A 164 -3.04 -5.87 -5.91
C SER A 164 -4.20 -6.70 -6.42
N LYS A 165 -3.92 -7.96 -6.75
CA LYS A 165 -4.91 -8.97 -7.15
C LYS A 165 -4.87 -10.12 -6.15
N SER A 166 -6.04 -10.50 -5.63
CA SER A 166 -6.18 -11.67 -4.74
C SER A 166 -6.15 -12.98 -5.55
N SER A 167 -5.98 -14.10 -4.86
CA SER A 167 -6.11 -15.44 -5.44
C SER A 167 -7.50 -15.68 -6.04
N SER A 168 -8.55 -15.07 -5.46
CA SER A 168 -9.92 -15.09 -5.98
C SER A 168 -10.18 -14.17 -7.19
N GLY A 169 -9.13 -13.58 -7.79
CA GLY A 169 -9.24 -12.69 -8.96
C GLY A 169 -9.74 -11.28 -8.67
N LYS A 170 -9.97 -10.90 -7.41
CA LYS A 170 -10.46 -9.57 -7.03
C LYS A 170 -9.30 -8.57 -6.97
N TYR A 171 -9.55 -7.35 -7.47
CA TYR A 171 -8.56 -6.27 -7.47
C TYR A 171 -8.78 -5.30 -6.31
N PHE A 172 -7.68 -4.82 -5.73
CA PHE A 172 -7.68 -3.88 -4.61
C PHE A 172 -6.67 -2.76 -4.85
N ALA A 173 -6.98 -1.56 -4.36
CA ALA A 173 -6.06 -0.45 -4.25
C ALA A 173 -5.84 -0.14 -2.77
N SER A 174 -4.59 -0.16 -2.33
CA SER A 174 -4.17 0.34 -1.01
C SER A 174 -3.57 1.73 -1.20
N ILE A 175 -4.28 2.74 -0.72
CA ILE A 175 -3.94 4.15 -0.86
C ILE A 175 -3.22 4.58 0.40
N SER A 176 -1.95 4.96 0.29
CA SER A 176 -1.20 5.60 1.38
C SER A 176 -1.34 7.11 1.24
N ALA A 177 -1.85 7.76 2.26
CA ALA A 177 -2.18 9.18 2.23
C ALA A 177 -1.86 9.87 3.56
N GLU A 178 -1.61 11.17 3.49
CA GLU A 178 -1.60 12.05 4.64
C GLU A 178 -3.04 12.43 4.99
N VAL A 179 -3.36 12.38 6.27
CA VAL A 179 -4.69 12.65 6.80
C VAL A 179 -4.58 13.62 7.95
N ASP A 180 -5.34 14.70 7.89
CA ASP A 180 -5.47 15.61 9.00
C ASP A 180 -6.60 15.13 9.92
N ILE A 181 -6.27 14.90 11.17
CA ILE A 181 -7.22 14.52 12.20
C ILE A 181 -7.23 15.61 13.27
N ALA A 182 -8.41 16.12 13.57
CA ALA A 182 -8.59 16.96 14.74
C ALA A 182 -8.20 16.16 16.00
N THR A 183 -7.27 16.66 16.75
CA THR A 183 -6.93 16.06 18.06
C THR A 183 -8.10 16.34 19.01
N PHE A 184 -8.57 15.29 19.68
CA PHE A 184 -9.46 15.46 20.80
C PHE A 184 -8.69 16.13 21.94
N GLU A 185 -9.35 17.00 22.67
CA GLU A 185 -8.82 17.51 23.93
C GLU A 185 -8.57 16.34 24.88
N LYS A 186 -7.44 16.37 25.59
CA LYS A 186 -7.17 15.36 26.59
C LYS A 186 -8.23 15.50 27.69
N SER A 187 -9.08 14.51 27.87
CA SER A 187 -9.89 14.41 29.05
C SER A 187 -8.97 13.97 30.21
N ASN A 188 -9.12 14.58 31.37
CA ASN A 188 -8.42 14.14 32.59
C ASN A 188 -9.11 12.89 33.20
N GLN A 189 -10.03 12.26 32.46
CA GLN A 189 -10.75 11.07 32.90
C GLN A 189 -9.96 9.83 32.44
N ASN A 190 -9.70 8.94 33.39
CA ASN A 190 -9.12 7.64 33.14
C ASN A 190 -10.24 6.59 33.16
N CYS A 191 -10.25 5.69 32.19
CA CYS A 191 -11.18 4.56 32.16
C CYS A 191 -10.38 3.26 32.26
N GLY A 192 -10.67 2.47 33.28
CA GLY A 192 -10.18 1.08 33.39
C GLY A 192 -11.16 0.15 32.66
N ILE A 193 -10.62 -0.78 31.87
CA ILE A 193 -11.41 -1.75 31.12
C ILE A 193 -10.93 -3.15 31.46
N ASP A 194 -11.82 -4.00 31.96
CA ASP A 194 -11.61 -5.44 32.14
C ASP A 194 -12.32 -6.20 31.03
N LEU A 195 -11.60 -7.11 30.35
CA LEU A 195 -12.12 -7.93 29.25
C LEU A 195 -12.43 -9.32 29.75
N GLY A 196 -13.65 -9.82 29.49
CA GLY A 196 -14.11 -11.11 29.93
C GLY A 196 -14.80 -11.96 28.85
N LEU A 197 -15.00 -13.24 29.16
CA LEU A 197 -15.72 -14.16 28.27
C LEU A 197 -17.25 -14.12 28.48
N LYS A 198 -17.69 -13.84 29.70
CA LYS A 198 -19.11 -13.71 30.02
C LYS A 198 -19.65 -12.39 29.51
N ASP A 199 -19.09 -11.29 29.99
CA ASP A 199 -19.31 -9.96 29.48
C ASP A 199 -18.13 -9.60 28.57
N PHE A 200 -18.35 -8.89 27.49
CA PHE A 200 -17.29 -8.48 26.54
C PHE A 200 -16.28 -7.57 27.23
N CYS A 201 -16.79 -6.59 27.98
CA CYS A 201 -15.95 -5.78 28.85
C CYS A 201 -16.78 -5.17 29.98
N ILE A 202 -16.08 -4.85 31.08
CA ILE A 202 -16.61 -4.13 32.24
C ILE A 202 -15.71 -2.90 32.44
N LEU A 203 -16.33 -1.73 32.56
CA LEU A 203 -15.63 -0.49 32.87
C LEU A 203 -15.45 -0.32 34.37
N ASN A 204 -14.50 0.53 34.79
CA ASN A 204 -14.25 0.84 36.20
C ASN A 204 -15.44 1.52 36.93
N ASP A 205 -16.41 2.06 36.18
CA ASP A 205 -17.66 2.62 36.70
C ASP A 205 -18.78 1.56 36.87
N GLY A 206 -18.48 0.29 36.57
CA GLY A 206 -19.42 -0.82 36.64
C GLY A 206 -20.25 -1.03 35.37
N THR A 207 -20.09 -0.20 34.34
CA THR A 207 -20.78 -0.37 33.06
C THR A 207 -20.36 -1.68 32.38
N LYS A 208 -21.31 -2.52 32.04
CA LYS A 208 -21.09 -3.83 31.40
C LYS A 208 -21.52 -3.81 29.95
N PHE A 209 -20.69 -4.37 29.09
CA PHE A 209 -21.01 -4.64 27.67
C PHE A 209 -21.15 -6.13 27.48
N GLU A 210 -22.30 -6.57 27.05
CA GLU A 210 -22.57 -8.00 26.81
C GLU A 210 -21.70 -8.57 25.69
N ASN A 211 -21.30 -9.83 25.84
CA ASN A 211 -20.59 -10.53 24.78
C ASN A 211 -21.60 -11.00 23.71
N PRO A 212 -21.53 -10.49 22.45
CA PRO A 212 -22.48 -10.86 21.40
C PRO A 212 -22.35 -12.30 20.90
N LYS A 213 -21.35 -13.07 21.39
CA LYS A 213 -21.12 -14.52 21.12
C LYS A 213 -21.25 -14.88 19.64
N PHE A 214 -20.72 -14.05 18.75
CA PHE A 214 -20.83 -14.24 17.28
C PHE A 214 -20.34 -15.62 16.80
N LEU A 215 -19.37 -16.22 17.49
CA LEU A 215 -18.86 -17.54 17.13
C LEU A 215 -19.96 -18.58 17.32
N VAL A 216 -20.59 -18.61 18.50
CA VAL A 216 -21.68 -19.57 18.83
C VAL A 216 -22.91 -19.33 17.94
N ALA A 217 -23.24 -18.06 17.66
CA ALA A 217 -24.39 -17.72 16.81
C ALA A 217 -24.20 -18.13 15.33
N ASN A 218 -22.95 -18.35 14.87
CA ASN A 218 -22.63 -18.71 13.49
C ASN A 218 -22.06 -20.14 13.34
N GLU A 219 -21.93 -20.90 14.40
CA GLU A 219 -21.67 -22.35 14.34
C GLU A 219 -22.96 -23.04 13.86
N LYS A 220 -22.95 -23.46 12.58
CA LYS A 220 -23.96 -24.32 11.95
C LYS A 220 -23.43 -25.72 11.82
#